data_ce27907ef27d1b3a5774d21cc4254f7d
#
_entry.id   ce27907ef27d1b3a5774d21cc4254f7d
#
_cell.length_a   1.000
_cell.length_b   1.000
_cell.length_c   1.000
_cell.angle_alpha   90.00
_cell.angle_beta   90.00
_cell.angle_gamma   90.00
#
_symmetry.space_group_name_H-M   'P 1'
#
loop_
_entity.id
_entity.type
_entity.pdbx_description
1 polymer ?
#
loop_
_entity_poly.entity_id
_entity_poly.type
_entity_poly.pdbx_seq_one_letter_code
_entity_poly.pdbx_strand_id
1 'polypeptide(L)'
;MRQRTAATAAAALLALALSALTGCGPPPVPPEATGTLEELAAQAGCVPDIGTEAAELRQASCRTSGGDYVLTTFATDRGRQEWFDAANDYGGSYLVGRGWIAAGDADVVTALRGQLGGTVETTAGHSGSGEGPTAGAGRPGHHAS
;
A
#
# COMPACT_ATOMS: atom_id res chain seq x y z
N MET A 1 15.82 26.66 -81.10
CA MET A 1 16.38 25.31 -81.18
C MET A 1 16.61 24.74 -79.82
N ARG A 2 16.10 23.53 -79.66
CA ARG A 2 16.32 22.56 -78.51
C ARG A 2 15.68 22.91 -77.20
N GLN A 3 14.49 22.32 -77.02
CA GLN A 3 13.83 22.03 -75.78
C GLN A 3 14.69 21.05 -75.00
N ARG A 4 14.79 21.27 -73.68
CA ARG A 4 15.24 20.27 -72.78
C ARG A 4 14.15 20.11 -71.70
N THR A 5 13.47 19.00 -71.79
CA THR A 5 12.50 18.51 -70.85
C THR A 5 13.15 18.24 -69.51
N ALA A 6 12.71 18.92 -68.47
CA ALA A 6 13.06 18.60 -67.12
C ALA A 6 12.02 17.64 -66.57
N ALA A 7 12.46 16.44 -66.25
CA ALA A 7 11.65 15.43 -65.55
C ALA A 7 11.47 15.79 -64.08
N THR A 8 10.24 16.00 -63.69
CA THR A 8 9.85 16.15 -62.26
C THR A 8 9.77 14.80 -61.64
N ALA A 9 10.72 14.48 -60.78
CA ALA A 9 10.63 13.31 -59.88
C ALA A 9 9.72 13.66 -58.71
N ALA A 10 8.55 13.06 -58.70
CA ALA A 10 7.65 13.08 -57.55
C ALA A 10 8.15 12.11 -56.50
N ALA A 11 8.76 12.63 -55.45
CA ALA A 11 9.09 11.85 -54.26
C ALA A 11 7.86 11.70 -53.40
N ALA A 12 7.24 10.53 -53.42
CA ALA A 12 6.16 10.16 -52.50
C ALA A 12 6.76 9.86 -51.12
N LEU A 13 6.59 10.80 -50.20
CA LEU A 13 6.88 10.59 -48.77
C LEU A 13 5.72 9.78 -48.15
N LEU A 14 5.92 8.46 -48.02
CA LEU A 14 5.11 7.62 -47.16
C LEU A 14 5.46 7.95 -45.71
N ALA A 15 4.63 8.75 -45.05
CA ALA A 15 4.66 8.92 -43.60
C ALA A 15 4.06 7.67 -42.97
N LEU A 16 4.90 6.79 -42.45
CA LEU A 16 4.47 5.73 -41.54
C LEU A 16 4.09 6.39 -40.20
N ALA A 17 2.80 6.61 -39.99
CA ALA A 17 2.27 6.89 -38.67
C ALA A 17 2.35 5.61 -37.84
N LEU A 18 3.40 5.45 -37.04
CA LEU A 18 3.42 4.48 -35.95
C LEU A 18 2.45 4.99 -34.89
N SER A 19 1.23 4.48 -34.90
CA SER A 19 0.30 4.62 -33.80
C SER A 19 0.85 3.82 -32.62
N ALA A 20 1.50 4.50 -31.68
CA ALA A 20 1.83 3.95 -30.38
C ALA A 20 0.51 3.65 -29.65
N LEU A 21 0.10 2.39 -29.63
CA LEU A 21 -0.91 1.92 -28.69
C LEU A 21 -0.32 2.03 -27.29
N THR A 22 -0.54 3.17 -26.65
CA THR A 22 -0.32 3.30 -25.22
C THR A 22 -1.37 2.41 -24.54
N GLY A 23 -0.97 1.19 -24.19
CA GLY A 23 -1.78 0.29 -23.41
C GLY A 23 -2.12 0.96 -22.07
N CYS A 24 -3.41 1.15 -21.78
CA CYS A 24 -3.90 1.51 -20.46
C CYS A 24 -3.70 0.31 -19.50
N GLY A 25 -2.45 0.06 -19.11
CA GLY A 25 -2.12 -0.82 -17.98
C GLY A 25 -2.09 0.00 -16.69
N PRO A 26 -2.26 -0.64 -15.51
CA PRO A 26 -2.04 0.05 -14.25
C PRO A 26 -0.62 0.63 -14.23
N PRO A 27 -0.42 1.83 -13.63
CA PRO A 27 0.91 2.42 -13.54
C PRO A 27 1.88 1.46 -12.84
N PRO A 28 3.14 1.37 -13.27
CA PRO A 28 4.12 0.51 -12.65
C PRO A 28 4.34 0.93 -11.20
N VAL A 29 4.41 -0.05 -10.29
CA VAL A 29 4.76 0.20 -8.89
C VAL A 29 6.21 0.68 -8.82
N PRO A 30 6.51 1.81 -8.17
CA PRO A 30 7.87 2.31 -8.04
C PRO A 30 8.74 1.37 -7.21
N PRO A 31 10.07 1.49 -7.31
CA PRO A 31 10.97 0.85 -6.36
C PRO A 31 10.59 1.21 -4.91
N GLU A 32 10.82 0.28 -4.01
CA GLU A 32 10.52 0.49 -2.60
C GLU A 32 11.31 1.67 -2.03
N ALA A 33 10.58 2.61 -1.43
CA ALA A 33 11.15 3.79 -0.80
C ALA A 33 11.96 3.42 0.46
N THR A 34 13.02 4.17 0.69
CA THR A 34 13.86 4.08 1.90
C THR A 34 14.16 5.47 2.40
N GLY A 35 14.42 5.62 3.69
CA GLY A 35 14.76 6.91 4.27
C GLY A 35 14.20 7.11 5.68
N THR A 36 14.28 8.33 6.15
CA THR A 36 13.70 8.75 7.42
C THR A 36 12.18 8.82 7.33
N LEU A 37 11.50 8.89 8.47
CA LEU A 37 10.05 9.05 8.53
C LEU A 37 9.58 10.28 7.74
N GLU A 38 10.29 11.40 7.87
CA GLU A 38 9.99 12.65 7.19
C GLU A 38 10.16 12.56 5.67
N GLU A 39 11.19 11.87 5.20
CA GLU A 39 11.43 11.66 3.76
C GLU A 39 10.35 10.77 3.15
N LEU A 40 9.98 9.68 3.83
CA LEU A 40 8.90 8.80 3.40
C LEU A 40 7.55 9.53 3.39
N ALA A 41 7.25 10.30 4.44
CA ALA A 41 6.05 11.12 4.53
C ALA A 41 5.98 12.16 3.40
N ALA A 42 7.08 12.86 3.14
CA ALA A 42 7.17 13.85 2.06
C ALA A 42 6.95 13.20 0.67
N GLN A 43 7.51 12.03 0.43
CA GLN A 43 7.30 11.27 -0.82
C GLN A 43 5.84 10.85 -0.98
N ALA A 44 5.14 10.56 0.11
CA ALA A 44 3.72 10.23 0.14
C ALA A 44 2.79 11.47 0.24
N GLY A 45 3.34 12.69 0.11
CA GLY A 45 2.56 13.92 0.15
C GLY A 45 1.95 14.24 1.52
N CYS A 46 2.56 13.76 2.59
CA CYS A 46 2.12 13.95 3.98
C CYS A 46 3.04 14.91 4.74
N VAL A 47 2.45 15.79 5.54
CA VAL A 47 3.15 16.47 6.64
C VAL A 47 2.94 15.62 7.89
N PRO A 48 3.98 14.93 8.40
CA PRO A 48 3.82 13.97 9.48
C PRO A 48 3.54 14.67 10.83
N ASP A 49 2.52 14.17 11.53
CA ASP A 49 2.24 14.54 12.93
C ASP A 49 2.86 13.46 13.82
N ILE A 50 4.04 13.77 14.38
CA ILE A 50 4.85 12.82 15.13
C ILE A 50 4.19 12.55 16.49
N GLY A 51 3.74 11.32 16.69
CA GLY A 51 3.11 10.87 17.94
C GLY A 51 4.04 10.06 18.83
N THR A 52 5.03 9.37 18.24
CA THR A 52 5.99 8.54 18.99
C THR A 52 7.40 8.74 18.48
N GLU A 53 8.33 8.98 19.40
CA GLU A 53 9.77 9.00 19.16
C GLU A 53 10.48 8.15 20.21
N ALA A 54 10.86 6.93 19.83
CA ALA A 54 11.62 6.02 20.64
C ALA A 54 12.88 5.57 19.89
N ALA A 55 13.83 4.97 20.60
CA ALA A 55 15.07 4.50 19.99
C ALA A 55 14.82 3.38 18.95
N GLU A 56 13.79 2.56 19.18
CA GLU A 56 13.46 1.41 18.35
C GLU A 56 12.56 1.73 17.18
N LEU A 57 11.68 2.75 17.32
CA LEU A 57 10.73 3.14 16.29
C LEU A 57 10.30 4.61 16.44
N ARG A 58 9.89 5.19 15.30
CA ARG A 58 9.21 6.49 15.25
C ARG A 58 7.90 6.31 14.52
N GLN A 59 6.86 7.01 14.98
CA GLN A 59 5.52 6.89 14.41
C GLN A 59 4.88 8.27 14.24
N ALA A 60 4.22 8.44 13.12
CA ALA A 60 3.47 9.65 12.79
C ALA A 60 2.12 9.34 12.19
N SER A 61 1.16 10.20 12.47
CA SER A 61 -0.11 10.24 11.75
C SER A 61 0.03 11.10 10.51
N CYS A 62 -0.47 10.59 9.40
CA CYS A 62 -0.55 11.26 8.12
C CYS A 62 -2.00 11.47 7.70
N ARG A 63 -2.37 12.73 7.42
CA ARG A 63 -3.69 13.08 6.87
C ARG A 63 -3.50 13.66 5.49
N THR A 64 -4.08 13.00 4.48
CA THR A 64 -3.98 13.41 3.09
C THR A 64 -5.35 13.43 2.42
N SER A 65 -5.44 14.02 1.24
CA SER A 65 -6.67 13.95 0.44
C SER A 65 -7.01 12.52 -0.01
N GLY A 66 -6.03 11.61 -0.03
CA GLY A 66 -6.19 10.19 -0.34
C GLY A 66 -6.61 9.33 0.85
N GLY A 67 -6.68 9.92 2.05
CA GLY A 67 -7.06 9.25 3.30
C GLY A 67 -5.99 9.36 4.38
N ASP A 68 -6.32 8.86 5.54
CA ASP A 68 -5.48 8.90 6.74
C ASP A 68 -4.74 7.58 6.91
N TYR A 69 -3.50 7.65 7.37
CA TYR A 69 -2.70 6.47 7.69
C TYR A 69 -1.67 6.77 8.78
N VAL A 70 -1.15 5.73 9.38
CA VAL A 70 -0.05 5.81 10.34
C VAL A 70 1.21 5.29 9.69
N LEU A 71 2.26 6.11 9.68
CA LEU A 71 3.59 5.73 9.18
C LEU A 71 4.51 5.44 10.36
N THR A 72 5.12 4.26 10.35
CA THR A 72 6.07 3.83 11.38
C THR A 72 7.39 3.45 10.73
N THR A 73 8.49 3.99 11.24
CA THR A 73 9.86 3.59 10.86
C THR A 73 10.53 2.87 12.02
N PHE A 74 11.40 1.92 11.71
CA PHE A 74 12.03 1.03 12.67
C PHE A 74 13.55 1.11 12.59
N ALA A 75 14.22 1.05 13.74
CA ALA A 75 15.68 1.05 13.81
C ALA A 75 16.27 -0.27 13.27
N THR A 76 15.52 -1.37 13.33
CA THR A 76 15.96 -2.70 12.89
C THR A 76 14.85 -3.46 12.16
N ASP A 77 15.22 -4.33 11.23
CA ASP A 77 14.28 -5.24 10.55
C ASP A 77 13.61 -6.20 11.55
N ARG A 78 14.32 -6.61 12.57
CA ARG A 78 13.78 -7.45 13.62
C ARG A 78 12.64 -6.73 14.38
N GLY A 79 12.86 -5.50 14.80
CA GLY A 79 11.84 -4.70 15.48
C GLY A 79 10.62 -4.46 14.60
N ARG A 80 10.82 -4.24 13.30
CA ARG A 80 9.75 -4.15 12.32
C ARG A 80 8.94 -5.45 12.25
N GLN A 81 9.62 -6.59 12.19
CA GLN A 81 8.96 -7.90 12.11
C GLN A 81 8.14 -8.19 13.37
N GLU A 82 8.74 -8.00 14.55
CA GLU A 82 8.07 -8.20 15.84
C GLU A 82 6.83 -7.31 15.99
N TRP A 83 6.94 -6.06 15.53
CA TRP A 83 5.81 -5.13 15.53
C TRP A 83 4.70 -5.58 14.58
N PHE A 84 5.07 -6.04 13.37
CA PHE A 84 4.11 -6.51 12.38
C PHE A 84 3.40 -7.79 12.83
N ASP A 85 4.11 -8.73 13.43
CA ASP A 85 3.55 -9.96 13.97
C ASP A 85 2.51 -9.65 15.05
N ALA A 86 2.78 -8.70 15.95
CA ALA A 86 1.85 -8.25 16.95
C ALA A 86 0.63 -7.52 16.34
N ALA A 87 0.85 -6.72 15.29
CA ALA A 87 -0.22 -6.00 14.61
C ALA A 87 -1.19 -6.94 13.88
N ASN A 88 -0.70 -8.06 13.37
CA ASN A 88 -1.51 -9.07 12.68
C ASN A 88 -2.62 -9.66 13.55
N ASP A 89 -2.43 -9.71 14.85
CA ASP A 89 -3.45 -10.21 15.79
C ASP A 89 -4.71 -9.34 15.80
N TYR A 90 -4.56 -8.05 15.49
CA TYR A 90 -5.68 -7.11 15.45
C TYR A 90 -6.32 -7.01 14.05
N GLY A 91 -5.66 -7.51 13.03
CA GLY A 91 -6.08 -7.38 11.65
C GLY A 91 -5.84 -5.98 11.09
N GLY A 92 -6.05 -5.84 9.78
CA GLY A 92 -5.91 -4.55 9.11
C GLY A 92 -5.22 -4.66 7.75
N SER A 93 -4.98 -3.51 7.15
CA SER A 93 -4.22 -3.38 5.90
C SER A 93 -2.95 -2.59 6.14
N TYR A 94 -1.86 -3.12 5.63
CA TYR A 94 -0.52 -2.60 5.84
C TYR A 94 0.24 -2.51 4.52
N LEU A 95 1.01 -1.47 4.35
CA LEU A 95 2.05 -1.40 3.33
C LEU A 95 3.40 -1.60 4.02
N VAL A 96 4.05 -2.69 3.69
CA VAL A 96 5.31 -3.10 4.34
C VAL A 96 6.47 -2.79 3.42
N GLY A 97 7.40 -1.99 3.90
CA GLY A 97 8.68 -1.68 3.26
C GLY A 97 9.86 -2.07 4.14
N ARG A 98 11.05 -1.83 3.59
CA ARG A 98 12.29 -2.06 4.31
C ARG A 98 12.50 -0.99 5.38
N GLY A 99 12.35 -1.38 6.64
CA GLY A 99 12.51 -0.48 7.78
C GLY A 99 11.30 0.41 8.06
N TRP A 100 10.17 0.21 7.39
CA TRP A 100 8.95 0.98 7.63
C TRP A 100 7.68 0.19 7.35
N ILE A 101 6.58 0.64 7.94
CA ILE A 101 5.21 0.14 7.70
C ILE A 101 4.27 1.34 7.68
N ALA A 102 3.33 1.36 6.74
CA ALA A 102 2.19 2.25 6.76
C ALA A 102 0.91 1.44 7.00
N ALA A 103 0.08 1.86 7.95
CA ALA A 103 -1.17 1.21 8.31
C ALA A 103 -2.35 2.15 8.06
N GLY A 104 -3.39 1.67 7.40
CA GLY A 104 -4.58 2.46 7.06
C GLY A 104 -5.64 1.61 6.40
N ASP A 105 -6.67 2.26 5.87
CA ASP A 105 -7.69 1.57 5.09
C ASP A 105 -7.09 0.91 3.84
N ALA A 106 -7.68 -0.17 3.36
CA ALA A 106 -7.16 -0.96 2.25
C ALA A 106 -6.92 -0.13 0.96
N ASP A 107 -7.82 0.79 0.66
CA ASP A 107 -7.69 1.67 -0.51
C ASP A 107 -6.54 2.67 -0.35
N VAL A 108 -6.36 3.21 0.87
CA VAL A 108 -5.26 4.12 1.22
C VAL A 108 -3.92 3.42 1.09
N VAL A 109 -3.81 2.22 1.64
CA VAL A 109 -2.60 1.40 1.59
C VAL A 109 -2.25 1.01 0.15
N THR A 110 -3.26 0.67 -0.65
CA THR A 110 -3.08 0.37 -2.08
C THR A 110 -2.59 1.59 -2.86
N ALA A 111 -3.15 2.77 -2.59
CA ALA A 111 -2.71 4.02 -3.22
C ALA A 111 -1.27 4.40 -2.81
N LEU A 112 -0.93 4.24 -1.53
CA LEU A 112 0.43 4.49 -1.01
C LEU A 112 1.48 3.60 -1.69
N ARG A 113 1.14 2.35 -2.04
CA ARG A 113 2.03 1.48 -2.80
C ARG A 113 2.45 2.08 -4.13
N GLY A 114 1.56 2.81 -4.78
CA GLY A 114 1.87 3.55 -6.01
C GLY A 114 2.86 4.71 -5.82
N GLN A 115 3.12 5.13 -4.59
CA GLN A 115 4.02 6.23 -4.24
C GLN A 115 5.30 5.73 -3.59
N LEU A 116 5.20 4.76 -2.69
CA LEU A 116 6.31 4.29 -1.85
C LEU A 116 6.84 2.91 -2.26
N GLY A 117 6.19 2.21 -3.18
CA GLY A 117 6.50 0.81 -3.44
C GLY A 117 6.14 -0.07 -2.23
N GLY A 118 6.86 -1.16 -2.04
CA GLY A 118 6.62 -2.09 -0.94
C GLY A 118 5.54 -3.13 -1.22
N THR A 119 5.16 -3.89 -0.21
CA THR A 119 4.20 -5.00 -0.29
C THR A 119 2.95 -4.70 0.52
N VAL A 120 1.78 -4.84 -0.10
CA VAL A 120 0.50 -4.75 0.62
C VAL A 120 0.22 -6.07 1.32
N GLU A 121 0.00 -6.00 2.63
CA GLU A 121 -0.39 -7.11 3.48
C GLU A 121 -1.76 -6.80 4.09
N THR A 122 -2.69 -7.76 3.99
CA THR A 122 -4.00 -7.65 4.63
C THR A 122 -4.20 -8.85 5.52
N THR A 123 -4.48 -8.61 6.79
CA THR A 123 -4.67 -9.64 7.79
C THR A 123 -6.10 -9.60 8.32
N ALA A 124 -6.73 -10.77 8.43
CA ALA A 124 -7.96 -10.91 9.19
C ALA A 124 -7.56 -11.03 10.66
N GLY A 125 -7.93 -10.03 11.47
CA GLY A 125 -7.74 -10.13 12.91
C GLY A 125 -8.37 -11.42 13.44
N HIS A 126 -7.79 -11.99 14.47
CA HIS A 126 -8.43 -13.08 15.21
C HIS A 126 -9.68 -12.52 15.88
N SER A 127 -10.78 -12.46 15.12
CA SER A 127 -12.10 -12.31 15.72
C SER A 127 -12.26 -13.54 16.58
N GLY A 128 -12.03 -13.41 17.87
CA GLY A 128 -12.38 -14.43 18.84
C GLY A 128 -13.86 -14.72 18.62
N SER A 129 -14.15 -15.80 17.92
CA SER A 129 -15.45 -16.42 17.94
C SER A 129 -15.66 -16.82 19.38
N GLY A 130 -16.24 -15.91 20.17
CA GLY A 130 -16.82 -16.22 21.44
C GLY A 130 -17.95 -17.21 21.18
N GLU A 131 -17.57 -18.47 21.04
CA GLU A 131 -18.45 -19.58 21.24
C GLU A 131 -18.78 -19.56 22.72
N GLY A 132 -19.82 -18.80 23.05
CA GLY A 132 -20.43 -18.81 24.37
C GLY A 132 -20.78 -20.25 24.69
N PRO A 133 -20.49 -20.73 25.91
CA PRO A 133 -20.93 -22.05 26.31
C PRO A 133 -22.46 -22.08 26.24
N THR A 134 -22.98 -22.88 25.32
CA THR A 134 -24.38 -23.25 25.30
C THR A 134 -24.69 -23.86 26.66
N ALA A 135 -25.39 -23.10 27.51
CA ALA A 135 -25.94 -23.60 28.75
C ALA A 135 -26.87 -24.75 28.40
N GLY A 136 -26.37 -25.96 28.59
CA GLY A 136 -27.16 -27.16 28.56
C GLY A 136 -28.24 -27.07 29.63
N ALA A 137 -29.49 -26.99 29.20
CA ALA A 137 -30.65 -27.09 30.04
C ALA A 137 -30.66 -28.49 30.69
N GLY A 138 -30.11 -28.59 31.90
CA GLY A 138 -30.27 -29.71 32.79
C GLY A 138 -31.65 -29.63 33.46
N ARG A 139 -32.55 -30.47 33.06
CA ARG A 139 -33.88 -30.67 33.66
C ARG A 139 -33.76 -31.09 35.12
N PRO A 140 -34.63 -30.59 36.01
CA PRO A 140 -34.75 -31.14 37.37
C PRO A 140 -35.55 -32.44 37.32
N GLY A 141 -34.94 -33.50 37.80
CA GLY A 141 -35.61 -34.74 38.11
C GLY A 141 -36.40 -34.61 39.43
N HIS A 142 -37.67 -34.97 39.35
CA HIS A 142 -38.54 -35.25 40.47
C HIS A 142 -37.97 -36.31 41.36
N HIS A 143 -38.20 -36.19 42.68
CA HIS A 143 -38.75 -37.31 43.48
C HIS A 143 -39.34 -36.79 44.77
N ALA A 144 -40.65 -37.12 44.89
CA ALA A 144 -41.46 -37.12 46.09
C ALA A 144 -41.06 -38.25 47.05
N SER A 145 -41.16 -38.04 48.29
CA SER A 145 -41.78 -38.85 49.41
C SER A 145 -41.52 -38.19 50.74
#